data_0ef14fd50d5bfeed2340997a0fa19988
#
_entry.id   0ef14fd50d5bfeed2340997a0fa19988
#
_cell.length_a   1.000
_cell.length_b   1.000
_cell.length_c   1.000
_cell.angle_alpha   90.00
_cell.angle_beta   90.00
_cell.angle_gamma   90.00
#
_symmetry.space_group_name_H-M   'P 1'
#
loop_
_entity.id
_entity.type
_entity.pdbx_description
1 polymer ?
#
loop_
_entity_poly.entity_id
_entity_poly.type
_entity_poly.pdbx_seq_one_letter_code
_entity_poly.pdbx_strand_id
1 'polypeptide(L)'
;IYLVALLCFIAWPATGANAISEADVDKALTKLDKTLDKRGQFIELRQKHIDSLVSKCGNLDNASLLLEVVDCYTSFNTDSALKYLNRGIETTSGASQYPFRWRRAVLLPLAGYIEAAAREFSIIPPDSVPQELKYSYFNAGRQMHSYIASFLNAFPERRQQHLDSALTYQQRIISTLPPGSKKHTYHLAEYYFQSGRPRIAEAIFENLLDSLPTTSNLRARAAHHLATIARGRGDNRLSLYYLAESACSDIEAATREILSLQELGAQLPNNQIDRSYRYVSTALSSSVECGAALRTIDTSQGLAVIEEAHNASIDRFRKRTYTAIAMMALLVIGLIATLVFIYYEIVKMKRLQQSLRQANKVKEIYISQFLQLCSIYMDKLNQFSKIVTRKLSTGQVDDLYRMTKSGKFVEEQSQEFYNVFDNAFLHLYPDFIERVNELLRPDCQIE
;
A
#
# COMPACT_ATOMS: atom_id res chain seq x y z
N ILE A 1 23.28 -58.83 -20.08
CA ILE A 1 24.08 -58.45 -18.90
C ILE A 1 23.87 -56.96 -18.72
N TYR A 2 22.91 -56.61 -17.86
CA TYR A 2 22.61 -55.24 -17.48
C TYR A 2 23.61 -54.80 -16.40
N LEU A 3 24.39 -53.77 -16.66
CA LEU A 3 25.16 -53.08 -15.62
C LEU A 3 24.51 -51.74 -15.33
N VAL A 4 23.93 -51.67 -14.15
CA VAL A 4 23.32 -50.49 -13.55
C VAL A 4 24.42 -49.47 -13.27
N ALA A 5 24.45 -48.36 -14.02
CA ALA A 5 25.27 -47.21 -13.70
C ALA A 5 24.55 -46.40 -12.65
N LEU A 6 24.92 -46.60 -11.39
CA LEU A 6 24.52 -45.79 -10.23
C LEU A 6 25.20 -44.43 -10.38
N LEU A 7 24.52 -43.44 -10.92
CA LEU A 7 25.00 -42.03 -10.89
C LEU A 7 24.92 -41.52 -9.45
N CYS A 8 26.07 -41.54 -8.79
CA CYS A 8 26.26 -40.81 -7.56
C CYS A 8 26.02 -39.32 -7.82
N PHE A 9 24.87 -38.81 -7.36
CA PHE A 9 24.68 -37.39 -7.14
C PHE A 9 25.62 -36.94 -6.01
N ILE A 10 26.85 -36.60 -6.36
CA ILE A 10 27.74 -35.86 -5.47
C ILE A 10 27.12 -34.45 -5.40
N ALA A 11 26.42 -34.17 -4.30
CA ALA A 11 26.06 -32.82 -3.90
C ALA A 11 27.40 -32.07 -3.67
N TRP A 12 27.81 -31.32 -4.71
CA TRP A 12 28.94 -30.40 -4.57
C TRP A 12 28.50 -29.25 -3.68
N PRO A 13 29.19 -28.94 -2.60
CA PRO A 13 28.88 -27.75 -1.82
C PRO A 13 28.99 -26.54 -2.74
N ALA A 14 28.01 -25.69 -2.75
CA ALA A 14 28.04 -24.40 -3.41
C ALA A 14 29.23 -23.61 -2.85
N THR A 15 30.28 -23.50 -3.64
CA THR A 15 31.42 -22.67 -3.30
C THR A 15 30.98 -21.20 -3.35
N GLY A 16 30.73 -20.60 -2.18
CA GLY A 16 31.10 -19.24 -1.87
C GLY A 16 30.49 -18.08 -2.66
N ALA A 17 29.34 -18.21 -3.30
CA ALA A 17 28.50 -17.03 -3.55
C ALA A 17 27.60 -16.87 -2.31
N ASN A 18 27.66 -15.74 -1.63
CA ASN A 18 26.76 -15.43 -0.53
C ASN A 18 25.33 -15.65 -1.04
N ALA A 19 24.63 -16.61 -0.46
CA ALA A 19 23.25 -16.92 -0.85
C ALA A 19 22.44 -15.63 -0.71
N ILE A 20 21.83 -15.18 -1.81
CA ILE A 20 21.00 -13.96 -1.82
C ILE A 20 19.87 -14.13 -0.80
N SER A 21 19.82 -13.23 0.18
CA SER A 21 18.79 -13.22 1.21
C SER A 21 17.51 -12.57 0.70
N GLU A 22 16.40 -12.79 1.39
CA GLU A 22 15.13 -12.09 1.11
C GLU A 22 15.28 -10.56 1.24
N ALA A 23 16.11 -10.10 2.17
CA ALA A 23 16.42 -8.69 2.37
C ALA A 23 17.18 -8.08 1.17
N ASP A 24 18.07 -8.86 0.52
CA ASP A 24 18.78 -8.39 -0.69
C ASP A 24 17.82 -8.26 -1.87
N VAL A 25 16.86 -9.18 -2.02
CA VAL A 25 15.82 -9.08 -3.03
C VAL A 25 14.94 -7.85 -2.78
N ASP A 26 14.47 -7.62 -1.54
CA ASP A 26 13.63 -6.45 -1.23
C ASP A 26 14.41 -5.14 -1.44
N LYS A 27 15.70 -5.10 -1.13
CA LYS A 27 16.56 -3.96 -1.42
C LYS A 27 16.69 -3.70 -2.93
N ALA A 28 16.82 -4.75 -3.74
CA ALA A 28 16.87 -4.64 -5.21
C ALA A 28 15.52 -4.15 -5.77
N LEU A 29 14.40 -4.67 -5.28
CA LEU A 29 13.06 -4.22 -5.66
C LEU A 29 12.82 -2.76 -5.25
N THR A 30 13.26 -2.36 -4.07
CA THR A 30 13.15 -0.96 -3.62
C THR A 30 14.00 -0.01 -4.46
N LYS A 31 15.19 -0.45 -4.89
CA LYS A 31 16.03 0.29 -5.85
C LYS A 31 15.31 0.44 -7.18
N LEU A 32 14.70 -0.63 -7.67
CA LEU A 32 13.92 -0.62 -8.91
C LEU A 32 12.71 0.33 -8.83
N ASP A 33 11.95 0.32 -7.73
CA ASP A 33 10.85 1.24 -7.53
C ASP A 33 11.29 2.70 -7.67
N LYS A 34 12.41 3.06 -7.03
CA LYS A 34 12.99 4.41 -7.13
C LYS A 34 13.50 4.74 -8.53
N THR A 35 14.00 3.75 -9.27
CA THR A 35 14.47 3.91 -10.65
C THR A 35 13.28 4.12 -11.59
N LEU A 36 12.18 3.39 -11.38
CA LEU A 36 10.91 3.57 -12.09
C LEU A 36 10.32 4.96 -11.88
N ASP A 37 10.39 5.51 -10.67
CA ASP A 37 9.92 6.87 -10.39
C ASP A 37 10.69 7.94 -11.20
N LYS A 38 11.93 7.64 -11.56
CA LYS A 38 12.79 8.52 -12.39
C LYS A 38 12.74 8.20 -13.88
N ARG A 39 12.00 7.18 -14.32
CA ARG A 39 11.95 6.72 -15.72
C ARG A 39 11.68 7.86 -16.71
N GLY A 40 10.77 8.77 -16.38
CA GLY A 40 10.45 9.91 -17.24
C GLY A 40 11.66 10.80 -17.53
N GLN A 41 12.53 11.00 -16.55
CA GLN A 41 13.76 11.80 -16.70
C GLN A 41 14.75 11.14 -17.68
N PHE A 42 14.93 9.82 -17.59
CA PHE A 42 15.82 9.09 -18.50
C PHE A 42 15.29 9.12 -19.95
N ILE A 43 13.98 8.96 -20.13
CA ILE A 43 13.32 9.06 -21.43
C ILE A 43 13.50 10.45 -22.02
N GLU A 44 13.30 11.50 -21.23
CA GLU A 44 13.47 12.89 -21.69
C GLU A 44 14.93 13.18 -22.11
N LEU A 45 15.89 12.72 -21.32
CA LEU A 45 17.32 12.85 -21.66
C LEU A 45 17.66 12.13 -22.98
N ARG A 46 17.12 10.92 -23.17
CA ARG A 46 17.30 10.17 -24.42
C ARG A 46 16.66 10.90 -25.59
N GLN A 47 15.44 11.44 -25.44
CA GLN A 47 14.76 12.19 -26.50
C GLN A 47 15.56 13.45 -26.88
N LYS A 48 16.05 14.22 -25.90
CA LYS A 48 16.90 15.40 -26.17
C LYS A 48 18.18 15.05 -26.94
N HIS A 49 18.78 13.90 -26.61
CA HIS A 49 19.95 13.40 -27.34
C HIS A 49 19.59 13.05 -28.79
N ILE A 50 18.48 12.35 -29.01
CA ILE A 50 17.98 12.02 -30.34
C ILE A 50 17.69 13.28 -31.15
N ASP A 51 16.99 14.27 -30.56
CA ASP A 51 16.64 15.53 -31.23
C ASP A 51 17.91 16.29 -31.63
N SER A 52 18.94 16.27 -30.80
CA SER A 52 20.26 16.87 -31.13
C SER A 52 20.94 16.16 -32.30
N LEU A 53 20.86 14.80 -32.37
CA LEU A 53 21.41 14.05 -33.50
C LEU A 53 20.62 14.31 -34.78
N VAL A 54 19.29 14.31 -34.71
CA VAL A 54 18.40 14.60 -35.84
C VAL A 54 18.66 16.02 -36.39
N SER A 55 18.84 16.99 -35.52
CA SER A 55 19.16 18.37 -35.95
C SER A 55 20.51 18.49 -36.67
N LYS A 56 21.50 17.68 -36.27
CA LYS A 56 22.82 17.61 -36.94
C LYS A 56 22.77 16.89 -38.30
N CYS A 57 21.79 15.99 -38.49
CA CYS A 57 21.62 15.30 -39.76
C CYS A 57 21.28 16.23 -40.94
N GLY A 58 20.81 17.45 -40.70
CA GLY A 58 20.50 18.43 -41.75
C GLY A 58 19.67 17.83 -42.89
N ASN A 59 20.24 17.85 -44.13
CA ASN A 59 19.60 17.27 -45.31
C ASN A 59 19.65 15.73 -45.37
N LEU A 60 20.03 15.01 -44.29
CA LEU A 60 20.00 13.55 -44.14
C LEU A 60 20.91 12.74 -45.12
N ASP A 61 21.91 13.37 -45.73
CA ASP A 61 22.78 12.73 -46.71
C ASP A 61 24.01 12.00 -46.07
N ASN A 62 24.20 12.14 -44.75
CA ASN A 62 25.28 11.47 -44.04
C ASN A 62 24.82 10.11 -43.50
N ALA A 63 25.17 9.02 -44.21
CA ALA A 63 24.82 7.65 -43.87
C ALA A 63 25.30 7.25 -42.46
N SER A 64 26.46 7.67 -42.01
CA SER A 64 26.99 7.38 -40.66
C SER A 64 26.13 7.97 -39.57
N LEU A 65 25.75 9.26 -39.72
CA LEU A 65 24.90 9.96 -38.75
C LEU A 65 23.48 9.41 -38.72
N LEU A 66 22.95 9.04 -39.90
CA LEU A 66 21.67 8.33 -40.02
C LEU A 66 21.67 6.98 -39.24
N LEU A 67 22.75 6.22 -39.34
CA LEU A 67 22.88 4.96 -38.58
C LEU A 67 22.94 5.21 -37.08
N GLU A 68 23.59 6.30 -36.63
CA GLU A 68 23.60 6.68 -35.22
C GLU A 68 22.22 7.06 -34.70
N VAL A 69 21.43 7.81 -35.48
CA VAL A 69 20.01 8.09 -35.18
C VAL A 69 19.20 6.80 -35.08
N VAL A 70 19.37 5.87 -36.04
CA VAL A 70 18.71 4.56 -36.02
C VAL A 70 19.07 3.78 -34.75
N ASP A 71 20.36 3.70 -34.41
CA ASP A 71 20.82 2.97 -33.21
C ASP A 71 20.23 3.60 -31.92
N CYS A 72 20.00 4.91 -31.92
CA CYS A 72 19.29 5.58 -30.82
C CYS A 72 17.80 5.25 -30.77
N TYR A 73 17.13 5.03 -31.88
CA TYR A 73 15.71 4.68 -31.89
C TYR A 73 15.43 3.18 -31.72
N THR A 74 16.38 2.29 -31.96
CA THR A 74 16.18 0.84 -32.06
C THR A 74 15.44 0.21 -30.87
N SER A 75 15.73 0.64 -29.64
CA SER A 75 15.04 0.14 -28.42
C SER A 75 14.15 1.24 -27.78
N PHE A 76 13.86 2.29 -28.53
CA PHE A 76 13.13 3.46 -28.04
C PHE A 76 11.83 3.72 -28.80
N ASN A 77 11.88 3.65 -30.14
CA ASN A 77 10.68 3.77 -30.98
C ASN A 77 10.94 3.08 -32.34
N THR A 78 10.31 1.93 -32.53
CA THR A 78 10.49 1.06 -33.71
C THR A 78 10.04 1.74 -35.00
N ASP A 79 8.93 2.49 -34.98
CA ASP A 79 8.41 3.15 -36.18
C ASP A 79 9.37 4.26 -36.65
N SER A 80 9.90 5.04 -35.70
CA SER A 80 10.91 6.06 -36.01
C SER A 80 12.20 5.43 -36.54
N ALA A 81 12.66 4.32 -35.93
CA ALA A 81 13.83 3.59 -36.42
C ALA A 81 13.60 3.07 -37.84
N LEU A 82 12.45 2.48 -38.15
CA LEU A 82 12.09 2.01 -39.50
C LEU A 82 12.02 3.16 -40.49
N LYS A 83 11.49 4.32 -40.12
CA LYS A 83 11.46 5.52 -40.96
C LYS A 83 12.88 5.95 -41.42
N TYR A 84 13.81 6.05 -40.45
CA TYR A 84 15.19 6.44 -40.76
C TYR A 84 15.97 5.34 -41.50
N LEU A 85 15.67 4.06 -41.25
CA LEU A 85 16.22 2.94 -42.02
C LEU A 85 15.77 2.96 -43.51
N ASN A 86 14.47 3.20 -43.76
CA ASN A 86 13.96 3.37 -45.11
C ASN A 86 14.64 4.55 -45.79
N ARG A 87 14.75 5.68 -45.13
CA ARG A 87 15.47 6.87 -45.65
C ARG A 87 16.93 6.53 -46.02
N GLY A 88 17.65 5.82 -45.14
CA GLY A 88 19.02 5.37 -45.43
C GLY A 88 19.14 4.47 -46.62
N ILE A 89 18.17 3.56 -46.86
CA ILE A 89 18.14 2.69 -48.05
C ILE A 89 17.84 3.51 -49.29
N GLU A 90 16.98 4.52 -49.24
CA GLU A 90 16.64 5.39 -50.36
C GLU A 90 17.80 6.33 -50.79
N THR A 91 18.57 6.80 -49.82
CA THR A 91 19.65 7.79 -50.06
C THR A 91 21.01 7.16 -50.33
N THR A 92 21.18 5.83 -50.13
CA THR A 92 22.41 5.10 -50.39
C THR A 92 22.25 4.11 -51.51
N SER A 93 23.37 3.56 -52.05
CA SER A 93 23.34 2.56 -53.11
C SER A 93 24.37 1.46 -52.88
N GLY A 94 24.16 0.30 -53.45
CA GLY A 94 25.07 -0.86 -53.39
C GLY A 94 25.36 -1.30 -51.97
N ALA A 95 26.61 -1.60 -51.65
CA ALA A 95 27.04 -2.08 -50.34
C ALA A 95 26.77 -1.12 -49.20
N SER A 96 26.65 0.19 -49.45
CA SER A 96 26.34 1.20 -48.44
C SER A 96 24.92 1.08 -47.90
N GLN A 97 24.01 0.36 -48.56
CA GLN A 97 22.68 0.02 -48.08
C GLN A 97 22.69 -1.08 -47.02
N TYR A 98 23.71 -1.96 -47.00
CA TYR A 98 23.72 -3.16 -46.17
C TYR A 98 23.56 -2.88 -44.68
N PRO A 99 24.24 -1.86 -44.05
CA PRO A 99 24.04 -1.52 -42.69
C PRO A 99 22.60 -1.11 -42.30
N PHE A 100 21.84 -0.51 -43.21
CA PHE A 100 20.44 -0.18 -43.05
C PHE A 100 19.55 -1.40 -43.20
N ARG A 101 19.82 -2.25 -44.22
CA ARG A 101 19.02 -3.44 -44.52
C ARG A 101 19.08 -4.47 -43.39
N TRP A 102 20.25 -4.83 -42.86
CA TRP A 102 20.30 -5.81 -41.77
C TRP A 102 19.69 -5.27 -40.47
N ARG A 103 19.80 -3.94 -40.15
CA ARG A 103 19.12 -3.35 -39.01
C ARG A 103 17.59 -3.37 -39.20
N ARG A 104 17.11 -3.12 -40.42
CA ARG A 104 15.69 -3.24 -40.77
C ARG A 104 15.20 -4.67 -40.59
N ALA A 105 15.95 -5.65 -41.02
CA ALA A 105 15.66 -7.06 -40.87
C ALA A 105 15.54 -7.49 -39.39
N VAL A 106 16.26 -6.85 -38.46
CA VAL A 106 16.13 -7.09 -37.02
C VAL A 106 14.82 -6.51 -36.48
N LEU A 107 14.40 -5.33 -36.94
CA LEU A 107 13.23 -4.64 -36.39
C LEU A 107 11.89 -5.15 -36.98
N LEU A 108 11.90 -5.65 -38.21
CA LEU A 108 10.70 -6.15 -38.86
C LEU A 108 9.96 -7.23 -38.07
N PRO A 109 10.62 -8.24 -37.45
CA PRO A 109 9.95 -9.24 -36.63
C PRO A 109 9.31 -8.59 -35.37
N LEU A 110 9.95 -7.63 -34.73
CA LEU A 110 9.38 -6.94 -33.59
C LEU A 110 8.09 -6.20 -33.92
N ALA A 111 7.99 -5.69 -35.15
CA ALA A 111 6.78 -5.07 -35.70
C ALA A 111 5.77 -6.07 -36.30
N GLY A 112 6.06 -7.39 -36.26
CA GLY A 112 5.19 -8.46 -36.76
C GLY A 112 5.43 -8.88 -38.20
N TYR A 113 6.41 -8.30 -38.92
CA TYR A 113 6.69 -8.57 -40.33
C TYR A 113 7.77 -9.65 -40.54
N ILE A 114 7.48 -10.89 -40.13
CA ILE A 114 8.44 -12.00 -40.05
C ILE A 114 9.04 -12.38 -41.43
N GLU A 115 8.19 -12.58 -42.44
CA GLU A 115 8.65 -12.97 -43.78
C GLU A 115 9.47 -11.86 -44.48
N ALA A 116 9.09 -10.61 -44.26
CA ALA A 116 9.82 -9.47 -44.78
C ALA A 116 11.23 -9.38 -44.18
N ALA A 117 11.40 -9.72 -42.92
CA ALA A 117 12.71 -9.76 -42.27
C ALA A 117 13.68 -10.76 -42.93
N ALA A 118 13.24 -11.99 -43.18
CA ALA A 118 14.08 -13.00 -43.80
C ALA A 118 14.44 -12.62 -45.24
N ARG A 119 13.49 -12.08 -46.01
CA ARG A 119 13.74 -11.59 -47.40
C ARG A 119 14.73 -10.44 -47.40
N GLU A 120 14.56 -9.47 -46.50
CA GLU A 120 15.45 -8.30 -46.41
C GLU A 120 16.90 -8.70 -46.09
N PHE A 121 17.08 -9.66 -45.18
CA PHE A 121 18.40 -10.14 -44.79
C PHE A 121 19.07 -10.96 -45.89
N SER A 122 18.31 -11.73 -46.67
CA SER A 122 18.82 -12.55 -47.76
C SER A 122 19.36 -11.80 -49.00
N ILE A 123 19.00 -10.50 -49.11
CA ILE A 123 19.53 -9.64 -50.16
C ILE A 123 21.04 -9.39 -50.02
N ILE A 124 21.58 -9.54 -48.78
CA ILE A 124 22.95 -9.19 -48.45
C ILE A 124 23.85 -10.42 -48.65
N PRO A 125 24.77 -10.45 -49.62
CA PRO A 125 25.73 -11.54 -49.76
C PRO A 125 26.73 -11.51 -48.61
N PRO A 126 26.90 -12.59 -47.82
CA PRO A 126 27.78 -12.61 -46.65
C PRO A 126 29.25 -12.22 -46.96
N ASP A 127 29.72 -12.62 -48.13
CA ASP A 127 31.09 -12.39 -48.57
C ASP A 127 31.37 -10.95 -49.00
N SER A 128 30.31 -10.18 -49.30
CA SER A 128 30.43 -8.77 -49.69
C SER A 128 30.43 -7.82 -48.49
N VAL A 129 30.28 -8.35 -47.26
CA VAL A 129 30.30 -7.53 -46.03
C VAL A 129 31.74 -7.24 -45.63
N PRO A 130 32.16 -5.97 -45.54
CA PRO A 130 33.49 -5.59 -45.09
C PRO A 130 33.83 -6.13 -43.69
N GLN A 131 35.10 -6.45 -43.47
CA GLN A 131 35.56 -7.14 -42.24
C GLN A 131 35.17 -6.38 -40.97
N GLU A 132 35.29 -5.04 -41.00
CA GLU A 132 34.92 -4.15 -39.89
C GLU A 132 33.41 -4.13 -39.53
N LEU A 133 32.57 -4.52 -40.49
CA LEU A 133 31.11 -4.61 -40.35
C LEU A 133 30.60 -6.01 -40.05
N LYS A 134 31.44 -7.04 -40.14
CA LYS A 134 31.03 -8.46 -39.98
C LYS A 134 30.39 -8.71 -38.61
N TYR A 135 30.92 -8.11 -37.53
CA TYR A 135 30.28 -8.23 -36.22
C TYR A 135 28.82 -7.73 -36.26
N SER A 136 28.59 -6.55 -36.82
CA SER A 136 27.25 -5.94 -36.87
C SER A 136 26.27 -6.77 -37.70
N TYR A 137 26.76 -7.29 -38.84
CA TYR A 137 25.99 -8.17 -39.73
C TYR A 137 25.64 -9.51 -39.03
N PHE A 138 26.62 -10.19 -38.45
CA PHE A 138 26.34 -11.47 -37.78
C PHE A 138 25.45 -11.30 -36.55
N ASN A 139 25.62 -10.23 -35.80
CA ASN A 139 24.74 -9.92 -34.67
C ASN A 139 23.31 -9.63 -35.12
N ALA A 140 23.12 -8.95 -36.25
CA ALA A 140 21.81 -8.74 -36.85
C ALA A 140 21.15 -10.06 -37.27
N GLY A 141 21.91 -10.93 -37.93
CA GLY A 141 21.43 -12.27 -38.32
C GLY A 141 20.99 -13.10 -37.11
N ARG A 142 21.81 -13.11 -36.06
CA ARG A 142 21.50 -13.79 -34.82
C ARG A 142 20.20 -13.24 -34.17
N GLN A 143 20.07 -11.90 -34.03
CA GLN A 143 18.90 -11.28 -33.42
C GLN A 143 17.63 -11.55 -34.26
N MET A 144 17.70 -11.37 -35.58
CA MET A 144 16.57 -11.62 -36.46
C MET A 144 16.05 -13.05 -36.29
N HIS A 145 16.95 -14.06 -36.37
CA HIS A 145 16.55 -15.46 -36.21
C HIS A 145 15.99 -15.74 -34.81
N SER A 146 16.56 -15.16 -33.76
CA SER A 146 16.02 -15.28 -32.36
C SER A 146 14.63 -14.69 -32.25
N TYR A 147 14.38 -13.52 -32.81
CA TYR A 147 13.04 -12.90 -32.79
C TYR A 147 12.03 -13.71 -33.61
N ILE A 148 12.40 -14.23 -34.83
CA ILE A 148 11.51 -15.08 -35.60
C ILE A 148 11.17 -16.36 -34.82
N ALA A 149 12.15 -16.98 -34.14
CA ALA A 149 11.92 -18.17 -33.34
C ALA A 149 10.90 -17.93 -32.20
N SER A 150 10.85 -16.69 -31.64
CA SER A 150 9.90 -16.32 -30.59
C SER A 150 8.43 -16.32 -31.06
N PHE A 151 8.18 -16.10 -32.37
CA PHE A 151 6.84 -16.19 -32.97
C PHE A 151 6.44 -17.62 -33.35
N LEU A 152 7.37 -18.55 -33.41
CA LEU A 152 7.15 -19.89 -33.94
C LEU A 152 6.89 -20.95 -32.84
N ASN A 153 6.30 -20.56 -31.71
CA ASN A 153 6.02 -21.50 -30.62
C ASN A 153 5.09 -22.65 -31.03
N ALA A 154 4.15 -22.40 -31.92
CA ALA A 154 3.25 -23.42 -32.49
C ALA A 154 3.91 -24.32 -33.57
N PHE A 155 5.14 -23.99 -34.01
CA PHE A 155 5.85 -24.70 -35.09
C PHE A 155 7.26 -25.12 -34.63
N PRO A 156 7.39 -26.14 -33.77
CA PRO A 156 8.64 -26.47 -33.08
C PRO A 156 9.82 -26.75 -34.01
N GLU A 157 9.61 -27.41 -35.14
CA GLU A 157 10.67 -27.70 -36.11
C GLU A 157 11.23 -26.42 -36.75
N ARG A 158 10.36 -25.54 -37.23
CA ARG A 158 10.77 -24.23 -37.79
C ARG A 158 11.45 -23.36 -36.74
N ARG A 159 10.90 -23.35 -35.52
CA ARG A 159 11.51 -22.66 -34.38
C ARG A 159 12.95 -23.15 -34.17
N GLN A 160 13.16 -24.46 -34.14
CA GLN A 160 14.50 -25.04 -33.95
C GLN A 160 15.46 -24.65 -35.08
N GLN A 161 15.03 -24.68 -36.33
CA GLN A 161 15.85 -24.20 -37.46
C GLN A 161 16.34 -22.76 -37.29
N HIS A 162 15.47 -21.87 -36.81
CA HIS A 162 15.87 -20.50 -36.53
C HIS A 162 16.80 -20.37 -35.31
N LEU A 163 16.62 -21.18 -34.27
CA LEU A 163 17.54 -21.23 -33.12
C LEU A 163 18.93 -21.76 -33.54
N ASP A 164 18.99 -22.78 -34.38
CA ASP A 164 20.25 -23.33 -34.92
C ASP A 164 20.98 -22.28 -35.77
N SER A 165 20.24 -21.54 -36.60
CA SER A 165 20.77 -20.44 -37.39
C SER A 165 21.31 -19.33 -36.47
N ALA A 166 20.56 -18.95 -35.40
CA ALA A 166 21.03 -17.98 -34.43
C ALA A 166 22.33 -18.42 -33.73
N LEU A 167 22.42 -19.71 -33.38
CA LEU A 167 23.63 -20.28 -32.77
C LEU A 167 24.82 -20.26 -33.74
N THR A 168 24.60 -20.54 -35.02
CA THR A 168 25.64 -20.43 -36.05
C THR A 168 26.15 -19.00 -36.19
N TYR A 169 25.26 -17.99 -36.18
CA TYR A 169 25.66 -16.59 -36.15
C TYR A 169 26.41 -16.23 -34.89
N GLN A 170 26.01 -16.78 -33.75
CA GLN A 170 26.70 -16.55 -32.45
C GLN A 170 28.17 -17.01 -32.50
N GLN A 171 28.46 -18.18 -33.11
CA GLN A 171 29.82 -18.67 -33.29
C GLN A 171 30.65 -17.71 -34.18
N ARG A 172 30.04 -17.22 -35.28
CA ARG A 172 30.71 -16.27 -36.19
C ARG A 172 30.99 -14.94 -35.50
N ILE A 173 30.10 -14.46 -34.61
CA ILE A 173 30.34 -13.25 -33.79
C ILE A 173 31.58 -13.41 -32.92
N ILE A 174 31.70 -14.53 -32.21
CA ILE A 174 32.84 -14.81 -31.33
C ILE A 174 34.16 -14.77 -32.10
N SER A 175 34.20 -15.37 -33.33
CA SER A 175 35.41 -15.38 -34.18
C SER A 175 35.80 -14.00 -34.75
N THR A 176 34.87 -13.02 -34.77
CA THR A 176 35.14 -11.64 -35.27
C THR A 176 35.55 -10.66 -34.21
N LEU A 177 35.31 -10.95 -32.94
CA LEU A 177 35.59 -10.03 -31.84
C LEU A 177 36.97 -10.27 -31.25
N PRO A 178 37.69 -9.23 -30.77
CA PRO A 178 38.95 -9.39 -30.09
C PRO A 178 38.76 -10.22 -28.80
N PRO A 179 39.55 -11.31 -28.65
CA PRO A 179 39.50 -12.13 -27.40
C PRO A 179 39.64 -11.30 -26.16
N GLY A 180 38.85 -11.58 -25.11
CA GLY A 180 38.86 -10.86 -23.83
C GLY A 180 38.16 -9.51 -23.83
N SER A 181 37.68 -8.99 -24.96
CA SER A 181 36.85 -7.79 -24.95
C SER A 181 35.48 -8.09 -24.27
N LYS A 182 34.88 -7.07 -23.63
CA LYS A 182 33.56 -7.22 -22.94
C LYS A 182 32.48 -7.81 -23.86
N LYS A 183 32.45 -7.40 -25.13
CA LYS A 183 31.55 -7.96 -26.14
C LYS A 183 31.86 -9.42 -26.44
N HIS A 184 33.15 -9.78 -26.64
CA HIS A 184 33.56 -11.16 -26.84
C HIS A 184 33.16 -12.05 -25.66
N THR A 185 33.47 -11.62 -24.43
CA THR A 185 33.14 -12.35 -23.19
C THR A 185 31.61 -12.55 -23.05
N TYR A 186 30.82 -11.52 -23.36
CA TYR A 186 29.36 -11.62 -23.34
C TYR A 186 28.86 -12.68 -24.35
N HIS A 187 29.29 -12.59 -25.61
CA HIS A 187 28.86 -13.52 -26.66
C HIS A 187 29.34 -14.95 -26.44
N LEU A 188 30.50 -15.11 -25.80
CA LEU A 188 30.98 -16.42 -25.38
C LEU A 188 30.11 -17.04 -24.28
N ALA A 189 29.72 -16.26 -23.27
CA ALA A 189 28.79 -16.71 -22.23
C ALA A 189 27.41 -17.08 -22.83
N GLU A 190 26.88 -16.24 -23.71
CA GLU A 190 25.60 -16.48 -24.39
C GLU A 190 25.65 -17.78 -25.22
N TYR A 191 26.77 -18.05 -25.92
CA TYR A 191 27.00 -19.30 -26.63
C TYR A 191 26.99 -20.52 -25.70
N TYR A 192 27.68 -20.47 -24.56
CA TYR A 192 27.64 -21.57 -23.62
C TYR A 192 26.24 -21.79 -23.04
N PHE A 193 25.50 -20.72 -22.75
CA PHE A 193 24.13 -20.82 -22.30
C PHE A 193 23.24 -21.51 -23.35
N GLN A 194 23.27 -21.06 -24.60
CA GLN A 194 22.49 -21.63 -25.71
C GLN A 194 22.90 -23.07 -26.07
N SER A 195 24.16 -23.43 -25.82
CA SER A 195 24.69 -24.78 -26.03
C SER A 195 24.40 -25.73 -24.87
N GLY A 196 23.54 -25.38 -23.93
CA GLY A 196 23.18 -26.24 -22.79
C GLY A 196 24.26 -26.35 -21.70
N ARG A 197 25.15 -25.38 -21.59
CA ARG A 197 26.23 -25.30 -20.58
C ARG A 197 26.02 -24.12 -19.63
N PRO A 198 24.88 -24.04 -18.91
CA PRO A 198 24.51 -22.84 -18.14
C PRO A 198 25.49 -22.53 -17.01
N ARG A 199 26.13 -23.51 -16.38
CA ARG A 199 27.10 -23.28 -15.30
C ARG A 199 28.34 -22.50 -15.78
N ILE A 200 28.83 -22.79 -16.98
CA ILE A 200 29.97 -22.06 -17.56
C ILE A 200 29.54 -20.63 -17.89
N ALA A 201 28.35 -20.49 -18.48
CA ALA A 201 27.77 -19.19 -18.81
C ALA A 201 27.57 -18.33 -17.56
N GLU A 202 27.07 -18.89 -16.47
CA GLU A 202 26.83 -18.21 -15.20
C GLU A 202 28.13 -17.58 -14.67
N ALA A 203 29.18 -18.35 -14.52
CA ALA A 203 30.47 -17.85 -14.02
C ALA A 203 31.05 -16.71 -14.89
N ILE A 204 30.88 -16.79 -16.22
CA ILE A 204 31.34 -15.73 -17.14
C ILE A 204 30.45 -14.49 -17.02
N PHE A 205 29.13 -14.64 -16.94
CA PHE A 205 28.21 -13.50 -16.80
C PHE A 205 28.38 -12.78 -15.47
N GLU A 206 28.58 -13.49 -14.34
CA GLU A 206 28.85 -12.89 -13.03
C GLU A 206 30.10 -12.00 -13.07
N ASN A 207 31.21 -12.53 -13.56
CA ASN A 207 32.44 -11.73 -13.69
C ASN A 207 32.29 -10.54 -14.64
N LEU A 208 31.48 -10.69 -15.70
CA LEU A 208 31.23 -9.62 -16.65
C LEU A 208 30.37 -8.52 -16.04
N LEU A 209 29.36 -8.89 -15.24
CA LEU A 209 28.41 -7.97 -14.62
C LEU A 209 29.12 -6.93 -13.76
N ASP A 210 30.11 -7.35 -12.94
CA ASP A 210 30.89 -6.48 -12.08
C ASP A 210 31.73 -5.44 -12.84
N SER A 211 32.10 -5.77 -14.08
CA SER A 211 32.94 -4.92 -14.93
C SER A 211 32.17 -3.89 -15.76
N LEU A 212 30.82 -3.96 -15.79
CA LEU A 212 29.97 -3.16 -16.65
C LEU A 212 29.29 -2.01 -15.89
N PRO A 213 29.20 -0.80 -16.49
CA PRO A 213 28.43 0.28 -15.88
C PRO A 213 26.92 -0.03 -15.83
N THR A 214 26.21 0.53 -14.86
CA THR A 214 24.79 0.30 -14.63
C THR A 214 23.90 0.71 -15.80
N THR A 215 24.30 1.71 -16.57
CA THR A 215 23.60 2.23 -17.75
C THR A 215 23.88 1.42 -19.04
N SER A 216 24.58 0.30 -18.92
CA SER A 216 24.96 -0.51 -20.08
C SER A 216 23.88 -1.54 -20.45
N ASN A 217 23.40 -1.49 -21.69
CA ASN A 217 22.51 -2.55 -22.24
C ASN A 217 23.14 -3.94 -22.14
N LEU A 218 24.48 -4.04 -22.19
CA LEU A 218 25.16 -5.31 -22.04
C LEU A 218 25.05 -5.85 -20.60
N ARG A 219 25.05 -4.95 -19.60
CA ARG A 219 24.80 -5.30 -18.20
C ARG A 219 23.38 -5.82 -18.01
N ALA A 220 22.36 -5.10 -18.55
CA ALA A 220 20.98 -5.53 -18.48
C ALA A 220 20.79 -6.95 -19.04
N ARG A 221 21.34 -7.21 -20.21
CA ARG A 221 21.26 -8.52 -20.88
C ARG A 221 22.02 -9.62 -20.12
N ALA A 222 23.19 -9.34 -19.54
CA ALA A 222 23.94 -10.30 -18.72
C ALA A 222 23.15 -10.67 -17.45
N ALA A 223 22.60 -9.67 -16.74
CA ALA A 223 21.74 -9.89 -15.57
C ALA A 223 20.48 -10.70 -15.93
N HIS A 224 19.86 -10.44 -17.08
CA HIS A 224 18.70 -11.23 -17.54
C HIS A 224 19.05 -12.70 -17.79
N HIS A 225 20.22 -13.00 -18.39
CA HIS A 225 20.68 -14.38 -18.56
C HIS A 225 20.94 -15.06 -17.21
N LEU A 226 21.55 -14.37 -16.25
CA LEU A 226 21.74 -14.88 -14.89
C LEU A 226 20.41 -15.19 -14.20
N ALA A 227 19.43 -14.32 -14.35
CA ALA A 227 18.07 -14.57 -13.85
C ALA A 227 17.44 -15.83 -14.46
N THR A 228 17.60 -16.02 -15.78
CA THR A 228 17.09 -17.18 -16.51
C THR A 228 17.77 -18.47 -16.04
N ILE A 229 19.08 -18.45 -15.83
CA ILE A 229 19.85 -19.59 -15.31
C ILE A 229 19.42 -19.93 -13.88
N ALA A 230 19.30 -18.92 -13.00
CA ALA A 230 18.84 -19.09 -11.62
C ALA A 230 17.43 -19.71 -11.56
N ARG A 231 16.51 -19.23 -12.40
CA ARG A 231 15.16 -19.79 -12.52
C ARG A 231 15.19 -21.25 -13.00
N GLY A 232 16.03 -21.57 -13.97
CA GLY A 232 16.17 -22.93 -14.50
C GLY A 232 16.64 -23.96 -13.47
N ARG A 233 17.35 -23.54 -12.42
CA ARG A 233 17.74 -24.39 -11.28
C ARG A 233 16.79 -24.28 -10.07
N GLY A 234 15.70 -23.51 -10.16
CA GLY A 234 14.72 -23.34 -9.08
C GLY A 234 15.08 -22.29 -8.03
N ASP A 235 16.15 -21.51 -8.25
CA ASP A 235 16.54 -20.41 -7.35
C ASP A 235 15.76 -19.14 -7.69
N ASN A 236 14.52 -19.09 -7.22
CA ASN A 236 13.60 -17.97 -7.48
C ASN A 236 14.09 -16.66 -6.88
N ARG A 237 14.78 -16.68 -5.71
CA ARG A 237 15.28 -15.45 -5.08
C ARG A 237 16.36 -14.80 -5.92
N LEU A 238 17.33 -15.59 -6.36
CA LEU A 238 18.40 -15.10 -7.22
C LEU A 238 17.85 -14.64 -8.58
N SER A 239 16.84 -15.34 -9.13
CA SER A 239 16.15 -14.91 -10.35
C SER A 239 15.52 -13.53 -10.18
N LEU A 240 14.74 -13.30 -9.13
CA LEU A 240 14.12 -12.00 -8.84
C LEU A 240 15.17 -10.89 -8.67
N TYR A 241 16.26 -11.17 -7.96
CA TYR A 241 17.36 -10.22 -7.76
C TYR A 241 17.96 -9.77 -9.10
N TYR A 242 18.33 -10.72 -9.96
CA TYR A 242 18.94 -10.38 -11.25
C TYR A 242 17.94 -9.76 -12.25
N LEU A 243 16.65 -10.12 -12.19
CA LEU A 243 15.63 -9.44 -12.98
C LEU A 243 15.47 -7.97 -12.57
N ALA A 244 15.52 -7.69 -11.25
CA ALA A 244 15.48 -6.33 -10.76
C ALA A 244 16.71 -5.50 -11.20
N GLU A 245 17.92 -6.07 -11.13
CA GLU A 245 19.14 -5.42 -11.62
C GLU A 245 19.10 -5.19 -13.14
N SER A 246 18.60 -6.17 -13.92
CA SER A 246 18.39 -6.02 -15.36
C SER A 246 17.42 -4.90 -15.69
N ALA A 247 16.25 -4.87 -15.03
CA ALA A 247 15.24 -3.85 -15.24
C ALA A 247 15.73 -2.44 -14.87
N CYS A 248 16.50 -2.30 -13.77
CA CYS A 248 17.13 -1.03 -13.43
C CYS A 248 18.04 -0.53 -14.55
N SER A 249 18.90 -1.42 -15.10
CA SER A 249 19.84 -1.05 -16.16
C SER A 249 19.11 -0.66 -17.46
N ASP A 250 18.03 -1.37 -17.81
CA ASP A 250 17.21 -1.03 -18.98
C ASP A 250 16.53 0.34 -18.83
N ILE A 251 15.98 0.63 -17.65
CA ILE A 251 15.31 1.91 -17.37
C ILE A 251 16.31 3.06 -17.39
N GLU A 252 17.50 2.90 -16.77
CA GLU A 252 18.57 3.91 -16.78
C GLU A 252 19.12 4.16 -18.19
N ALA A 253 19.14 3.13 -19.05
CA ALA A 253 19.47 3.24 -20.46
C ALA A 253 18.33 3.82 -21.32
N ALA A 254 17.19 4.17 -20.73
CA ALA A 254 15.96 4.58 -21.40
C ALA A 254 15.48 3.57 -22.47
N THR A 255 15.69 2.28 -22.23
CA THR A 255 15.12 1.21 -23.06
C THR A 255 13.61 1.13 -22.82
N ARG A 256 12.80 1.07 -23.87
CA ARG A 256 11.34 0.92 -23.75
C ARG A 256 10.89 -0.55 -23.85
N GLU A 257 11.68 -1.40 -24.45
CA GLU A 257 11.44 -2.85 -24.49
C GLU A 257 12.06 -3.52 -23.25
N ILE A 258 11.33 -3.52 -22.12
CA ILE A 258 11.85 -3.97 -20.82
C ILE A 258 11.30 -5.36 -20.48
N LEU A 259 11.89 -6.39 -21.07
CA LEU A 259 11.49 -7.79 -20.84
C LEU A 259 11.67 -8.23 -19.38
N SER A 260 12.78 -7.81 -18.76
CA SER A 260 13.08 -8.15 -17.36
C SER A 260 12.04 -7.62 -16.38
N LEU A 261 11.47 -6.44 -16.63
CA LEU A 261 10.42 -5.87 -15.80
C LEU A 261 9.09 -6.67 -15.92
N GLN A 262 8.76 -7.10 -17.12
CA GLN A 262 7.60 -7.97 -17.37
C GLN A 262 7.74 -9.31 -16.64
N GLU A 263 8.89 -10.00 -16.83
CA GLU A 263 9.15 -11.30 -16.21
C GLU A 263 9.21 -11.18 -14.68
N LEU A 264 9.80 -10.13 -14.15
CA LEU A 264 9.85 -9.85 -12.73
C LEU A 264 8.43 -9.70 -12.15
N GLY A 265 7.61 -8.87 -12.77
CA GLY A 265 6.22 -8.66 -12.33
C GLY A 265 5.40 -9.96 -12.34
N ALA A 266 5.60 -10.82 -13.34
CA ALA A 266 4.93 -12.11 -13.42
C ALA A 266 5.40 -13.15 -12.38
N GLN A 267 6.62 -12.99 -11.82
CA GLN A 267 7.22 -13.92 -10.85
C GLN A 267 7.07 -13.47 -9.39
N LEU A 268 6.63 -12.23 -9.14
CA LEU A 268 6.44 -11.75 -7.79
C LEU A 268 5.35 -12.52 -7.04
N PRO A 269 5.53 -12.78 -5.73
CA PRO A 269 4.54 -13.49 -4.93
C PRO A 269 3.28 -12.65 -4.71
N ASN A 270 2.16 -13.30 -4.42
CA ASN A 270 0.84 -12.66 -4.27
C ASN A 270 0.76 -11.57 -3.19
N ASN A 271 1.65 -11.57 -2.20
CA ASN A 271 1.74 -10.51 -1.20
C ASN A 271 2.35 -9.21 -1.75
N GLN A 272 2.91 -9.23 -2.95
CA GLN A 272 3.49 -8.07 -3.67
C GLN A 272 2.71 -7.75 -4.95
N ILE A 273 1.41 -8.04 -4.98
CA ILE A 273 0.58 -7.89 -6.19
C ILE A 273 0.56 -6.45 -6.73
N ASP A 274 0.69 -5.45 -5.89
CA ASP A 274 0.72 -4.05 -6.29
C ASP A 274 1.99 -3.72 -7.09
N ARG A 275 3.16 -4.25 -6.64
CA ARG A 275 4.41 -4.17 -7.42
C ARG A 275 4.30 -4.95 -8.72
N SER A 276 3.75 -6.17 -8.68
CA SER A 276 3.52 -7.00 -9.87
C SER A 276 2.72 -6.25 -10.92
N TYR A 277 1.56 -5.69 -10.54
CA TYR A 277 0.72 -4.89 -11.42
C TYR A 277 1.46 -3.66 -11.97
N ARG A 278 2.14 -2.91 -11.11
CA ARG A 278 2.93 -1.73 -11.50
C ARG A 278 4.00 -2.09 -12.53
N TYR A 279 4.73 -3.18 -12.34
CA TYR A 279 5.83 -3.57 -13.22
C TYR A 279 5.32 -4.04 -14.58
N VAL A 280 4.31 -4.93 -14.60
CA VAL A 280 3.75 -5.44 -15.86
C VAL A 280 3.02 -4.34 -16.64
N SER A 281 2.25 -3.48 -15.98
CA SER A 281 1.56 -2.37 -16.64
C SER A 281 2.55 -1.35 -17.22
N THR A 282 3.66 -1.08 -16.50
CA THR A 282 4.73 -0.21 -17.01
C THR A 282 5.45 -0.83 -18.22
N ALA A 283 5.73 -2.14 -18.16
CA ALA A 283 6.35 -2.87 -19.27
C ALA A 283 5.44 -2.86 -20.50
N LEU A 284 4.13 -3.08 -20.33
CA LEU A 284 3.16 -3.03 -21.42
C LEU A 284 3.07 -1.63 -22.04
N SER A 285 2.87 -0.58 -21.23
CA SER A 285 2.85 0.80 -21.73
C SER A 285 4.13 1.13 -22.52
N SER A 286 5.29 0.72 -21.99
CA SER A 286 6.58 0.92 -22.64
C SER A 286 6.69 0.20 -23.97
N SER A 287 6.21 -1.04 -24.05
CA SER A 287 6.23 -1.84 -25.29
C SER A 287 5.31 -1.25 -26.36
N VAL A 288 4.13 -0.75 -25.98
CA VAL A 288 3.21 -0.03 -26.88
C VAL A 288 3.85 1.25 -27.40
N GLU A 289 4.44 2.07 -26.51
CA GLU A 289 5.15 3.29 -26.89
C GLU A 289 6.37 3.05 -27.78
N CYS A 290 7.00 1.88 -27.66
CA CYS A 290 8.11 1.45 -28.50
C CYS A 290 7.64 0.99 -29.89
N GLY A 291 6.39 0.56 -30.06
CA GLY A 291 5.91 -0.12 -31.26
C GLY A 291 6.40 -1.58 -31.37
N ALA A 292 6.72 -2.22 -30.23
CA ALA A 292 7.20 -3.60 -30.15
C ALA A 292 6.03 -4.58 -30.05
N ALA A 293 5.36 -4.89 -31.18
CA ALA A 293 4.15 -5.72 -31.22
C ALA A 293 4.31 -7.08 -30.54
N LEU A 294 5.46 -7.77 -30.73
CA LEU A 294 5.77 -9.02 -30.06
C LEU A 294 5.67 -8.90 -28.54
N ARG A 295 6.34 -7.89 -27.97
CA ARG A 295 6.35 -7.67 -26.52
C ARG A 295 5.00 -7.24 -25.98
N THR A 296 4.27 -6.45 -26.77
CA THR A 296 2.91 -6.03 -26.42
C THR A 296 1.99 -7.25 -26.27
N ILE A 297 2.05 -8.20 -27.20
CA ILE A 297 1.26 -9.43 -27.16
C ILE A 297 1.65 -10.29 -25.94
N ASP A 298 2.94 -10.56 -25.76
CA ASP A 298 3.45 -11.38 -24.65
C ASP A 298 3.05 -10.79 -23.28
N THR A 299 3.19 -9.46 -23.13
CA THR A 299 2.90 -8.77 -21.87
C THR A 299 1.40 -8.70 -21.58
N SER A 300 0.56 -8.50 -22.64
CA SER A 300 -0.89 -8.37 -22.46
C SER A 300 -1.54 -9.67 -21.99
N GLN A 301 -1.00 -10.83 -22.36
CA GLN A 301 -1.53 -12.13 -21.92
C GLN A 301 -1.41 -12.33 -20.40
N GLY A 302 -0.33 -11.84 -19.77
CA GLY A 302 -0.13 -11.92 -18.33
C GLY A 302 -0.88 -10.85 -17.54
N LEU A 303 -1.14 -9.70 -18.16
CA LEU A 303 -1.70 -8.53 -17.47
C LEU A 303 -3.11 -8.80 -16.94
N ALA A 304 -3.97 -9.46 -17.68
CA ALA A 304 -5.35 -9.71 -17.26
C ALA A 304 -5.45 -10.48 -15.93
N VAL A 305 -4.61 -11.49 -15.74
CA VAL A 305 -4.57 -12.28 -14.49
C VAL A 305 -4.07 -11.44 -13.33
N ILE A 306 -3.04 -10.62 -13.57
CA ILE A 306 -2.44 -9.75 -12.55
C ILE A 306 -3.41 -8.62 -12.18
N GLU A 307 -4.13 -8.08 -13.15
CA GLU A 307 -5.16 -7.04 -12.95
C GLU A 307 -6.33 -7.57 -12.11
N GLU A 308 -6.82 -8.77 -12.40
CA GLU A 308 -7.88 -9.41 -11.61
C GLU A 308 -7.43 -9.60 -10.14
N ALA A 309 -6.23 -10.12 -9.92
CA ALA A 309 -5.67 -10.31 -8.59
C ALA A 309 -5.43 -8.98 -7.85
N HIS A 310 -5.00 -7.93 -8.56
CA HIS A 310 -4.82 -6.58 -8.02
C HIS A 310 -6.17 -5.97 -7.61
N ASN A 311 -7.18 -6.04 -8.48
CA ASN A 311 -8.53 -5.55 -8.17
C ASN A 311 -9.13 -6.29 -6.97
N ALA A 312 -8.94 -7.61 -6.88
CA ALA A 312 -9.37 -8.39 -5.71
C ALA A 312 -8.61 -7.98 -4.42
N SER A 313 -7.36 -7.52 -4.52
CA SER A 313 -6.60 -6.97 -3.39
C SER A 313 -7.17 -5.63 -2.94
N ILE A 314 -7.45 -4.73 -3.87
CA ILE A 314 -8.11 -3.43 -3.60
C ILE A 314 -9.46 -3.63 -2.92
N ASP A 315 -10.28 -4.55 -3.41
CA ASP A 315 -11.60 -4.82 -2.84
C ASP A 315 -11.51 -5.38 -1.42
N ARG A 316 -10.54 -6.26 -1.15
CA ARG A 316 -10.25 -6.73 0.22
C ARG A 316 -9.83 -5.60 1.14
N PHE A 317 -8.96 -4.70 0.67
CA PHE A 317 -8.55 -3.52 1.43
C PHE A 317 -9.72 -2.58 1.71
N ARG A 318 -10.54 -2.27 0.69
CA ARG A 318 -11.77 -1.47 0.86
C ARG A 318 -12.72 -2.07 1.89
N LYS A 319 -13.01 -3.36 1.80
CA LYS A 319 -13.89 -4.05 2.78
C LYS A 319 -13.33 -3.93 4.19
N ARG A 320 -12.03 -4.14 4.41
CA ARG A 320 -11.39 -3.96 5.73
C ARG A 320 -11.50 -2.53 6.25
N THR A 321 -11.30 -1.55 5.38
CA THR A 321 -11.42 -0.12 5.73
C THR A 321 -12.85 0.23 6.12
N TYR A 322 -13.85 -0.21 5.35
CA TYR A 322 -15.25 0.03 5.68
C TYR A 322 -15.68 -0.65 6.98
N THR A 323 -15.22 -1.87 7.25
CA THR A 323 -15.49 -2.56 8.53
C THR A 323 -14.83 -1.81 9.71
N ALA A 324 -13.62 -1.30 9.56
CA ALA A 324 -12.96 -0.50 10.58
C ALA A 324 -13.71 0.82 10.86
N ILE A 325 -14.15 1.51 9.80
CA ILE A 325 -14.96 2.74 9.93
C ILE A 325 -16.30 2.44 10.62
N ALA A 326 -16.97 1.36 10.24
CA ALA A 326 -18.24 0.94 10.88
C ALA A 326 -18.06 0.62 12.37
N MET A 327 -16.97 -0.07 12.75
CA MET A 327 -16.65 -0.32 14.17
C MET A 327 -16.37 0.97 14.94
N MET A 328 -15.63 1.92 14.37
CA MET A 328 -15.41 3.22 14.99
C MET A 328 -16.71 4.00 15.17
N ALA A 329 -17.59 3.99 14.16
CA ALA A 329 -18.90 4.63 14.27
C ALA A 329 -19.75 4.03 15.41
N LEU A 330 -19.77 2.70 15.55
CA LEU A 330 -20.45 2.02 16.66
C LEU A 330 -19.87 2.41 18.02
N LEU A 331 -18.55 2.52 18.15
CA LEU A 331 -17.91 2.97 19.38
C LEU A 331 -18.31 4.42 19.73
N VAL A 332 -18.36 5.31 18.75
CA VAL A 332 -18.79 6.71 18.94
C VAL A 332 -20.25 6.77 19.38
N ILE A 333 -21.14 5.99 18.74
CA ILE A 333 -22.55 5.89 19.13
C ILE A 333 -22.67 5.38 20.58
N GLY A 334 -21.93 4.33 20.93
CA GLY A 334 -21.88 3.81 22.31
C GLY A 334 -21.42 4.84 23.32
N LEU A 335 -20.42 5.63 22.97
CA LEU A 335 -19.91 6.71 23.83
C LEU A 335 -20.95 7.82 24.00
N ILE A 336 -21.64 8.21 22.96
CA ILE A 336 -22.74 9.18 23.02
C ILE A 336 -23.87 8.64 23.91
N ALA A 337 -24.25 7.37 23.74
CA ALA A 337 -25.28 6.74 24.56
C ALA A 337 -24.90 6.71 26.05
N THR A 338 -23.65 6.41 26.38
CA THR A 338 -23.17 6.45 27.78
C THR A 338 -23.16 7.87 28.33
N LEU A 339 -22.77 8.86 27.55
CA LEU A 339 -22.83 10.28 27.98
C LEU A 339 -24.27 10.73 28.24
N VAL A 340 -25.20 10.35 27.40
CA VAL A 340 -26.63 10.64 27.57
C VAL A 340 -27.17 9.94 28.82
N PHE A 341 -26.81 8.69 29.05
CA PHE A 341 -27.18 7.94 30.27
C PHE A 341 -26.63 8.63 31.53
N ILE A 342 -25.35 9.00 31.55
CA ILE A 342 -24.74 9.72 32.66
C ILE A 342 -25.45 11.07 32.90
N TYR A 343 -25.77 11.78 31.85
CA TYR A 343 -26.51 13.04 31.97
C TYR A 343 -27.89 12.84 32.65
N TYR A 344 -28.63 11.79 32.22
CA TYR A 344 -29.90 11.46 32.86
C TYR A 344 -29.77 11.13 34.34
N GLU A 345 -28.76 10.34 34.73
CA GLU A 345 -28.50 10.02 36.14
C GLU A 345 -28.11 11.26 36.97
N ILE A 346 -27.30 12.16 36.40
CA ILE A 346 -26.96 13.43 37.05
C ILE A 346 -28.21 14.29 37.28
N VAL A 347 -29.10 14.42 36.31
CA VAL A 347 -30.36 15.17 36.43
C VAL A 347 -31.26 14.54 37.51
N LYS A 348 -31.39 13.22 37.53
CA LYS A 348 -32.15 12.47 38.53
C LYS A 348 -31.57 12.68 39.94
N MET A 349 -30.27 12.58 40.12
CA MET A 349 -29.56 12.84 41.39
C MET A 349 -29.78 14.27 41.89
N LYS A 350 -29.73 15.28 41.01
CA LYS A 350 -30.01 16.67 41.37
C LYS A 350 -31.44 16.85 41.88
N ARG A 351 -32.45 16.24 41.24
CA ARG A 351 -33.85 16.29 41.70
C ARG A 351 -34.00 15.64 43.08
N LEU A 352 -33.41 14.47 43.28
CA LEU A 352 -33.44 13.78 44.55
C LEU A 352 -32.77 14.60 45.68
N GLN A 353 -31.61 15.22 45.37
CA GLN A 353 -30.89 16.08 46.32
C GLN A 353 -31.70 17.32 46.66
N GLN A 354 -32.41 17.93 45.70
CA GLN A 354 -33.31 19.05 45.98
C GLN A 354 -34.47 18.65 46.91
N SER A 355 -35.12 17.51 46.62
CA SER A 355 -36.19 16.97 47.46
C SER A 355 -35.70 16.67 48.88
N LEU A 356 -34.50 16.08 49.02
CA LEU A 356 -33.89 15.82 50.34
C LEU A 356 -33.57 17.11 51.10
N ARG A 357 -33.04 18.13 50.41
CA ARG A 357 -32.80 19.46 51.01
C ARG A 357 -34.10 20.11 51.48
N GLN A 358 -35.19 20.02 50.71
CA GLN A 358 -36.49 20.54 51.11
C GLN A 358 -37.00 19.82 52.37
N ALA A 359 -36.94 18.48 52.38
CA ALA A 359 -37.34 17.68 53.54
C ALA A 359 -36.52 18.01 54.79
N ASN A 360 -35.19 18.19 54.67
CA ASN A 360 -34.33 18.60 55.75
C ASN A 360 -34.66 20.01 56.26
N LYS A 361 -34.92 20.96 55.35
CA LYS A 361 -35.31 22.32 55.73
C LYS A 361 -36.63 22.33 56.54
N VAL A 362 -37.62 21.55 56.12
CA VAL A 362 -38.87 21.38 56.87
C VAL A 362 -38.58 20.80 58.24
N LYS A 363 -37.71 19.77 58.33
CA LYS A 363 -37.31 19.19 59.63
C LYS A 363 -36.58 20.20 60.55
N GLU A 364 -35.71 21.05 60.01
CA GLU A 364 -35.03 22.10 60.78
C GLU A 364 -36.02 23.11 61.32
N ILE A 365 -36.99 23.58 60.51
CA ILE A 365 -38.05 24.50 60.99
C ILE A 365 -38.83 23.82 62.11
N TYR A 366 -39.17 22.57 61.98
CA TYR A 366 -39.88 21.78 62.95
C TYR A 366 -39.14 21.72 64.29
N ILE A 367 -37.84 21.37 64.27
CA ILE A 367 -37.01 21.31 65.46
C ILE A 367 -36.91 22.69 66.10
N SER A 368 -36.76 23.78 65.33
CA SER A 368 -36.69 25.14 65.82
C SER A 368 -38.00 25.56 66.56
N GLN A 369 -39.14 25.29 65.96
CA GLN A 369 -40.46 25.56 66.58
C GLN A 369 -40.66 24.78 67.91
N PHE A 370 -40.28 23.48 67.87
CA PHE A 370 -40.36 22.65 69.08
C PHE A 370 -39.47 23.16 70.18
N LEU A 371 -38.22 23.57 69.91
CA LEU A 371 -37.30 24.15 70.89
C LEU A 371 -37.83 25.48 71.43
N GLN A 372 -38.46 26.32 70.61
CA GLN A 372 -39.10 27.55 70.99
C GLN A 372 -40.26 27.31 71.98
N LEU A 373 -41.08 26.29 71.64
CA LEU A 373 -42.20 25.88 72.55
C LEU A 373 -41.67 25.37 73.87
N CYS A 374 -40.63 24.55 73.87
CA CYS A 374 -39.97 24.08 75.11
C CYS A 374 -39.42 25.25 75.93
N SER A 375 -38.79 26.25 75.27
CA SER A 375 -38.25 27.46 75.98
C SER A 375 -39.36 28.28 76.69
N ILE A 376 -40.48 28.52 75.95
CA ILE A 376 -41.65 29.22 76.51
C ILE A 376 -42.18 28.49 77.76
N TYR A 377 -42.20 27.15 77.65
CA TYR A 377 -42.71 26.33 78.74
C TYR A 377 -41.78 26.33 79.97
N MET A 378 -40.48 26.34 79.78
CA MET A 378 -39.48 26.46 80.86
C MET A 378 -39.56 27.86 81.53
N ASP A 379 -39.75 28.91 80.75
CA ASP A 379 -39.93 30.25 81.33
C ASP A 379 -41.21 30.38 82.20
N LYS A 380 -42.28 29.73 81.72
CA LYS A 380 -43.54 29.71 82.49
C LYS A 380 -43.42 28.88 83.79
N LEU A 381 -42.74 27.73 83.75
CA LEU A 381 -42.41 26.97 84.95
C LEU A 381 -41.59 27.80 85.96
N ASN A 382 -40.60 28.58 85.49
CA ASN A 382 -39.77 29.44 86.33
C ASN A 382 -40.62 30.60 86.97
N GLN A 383 -41.56 31.16 86.17
CA GLN A 383 -42.47 32.19 86.66
C GLN A 383 -43.41 31.60 87.77
N PHE A 384 -43.97 30.42 87.50
CA PHE A 384 -44.79 29.74 88.46
C PHE A 384 -44.03 29.41 89.77
N SER A 385 -42.79 28.89 89.64
CA SER A 385 -41.93 28.65 90.81
C SER A 385 -41.66 29.90 91.62
N LYS A 386 -41.38 31.06 90.97
CA LYS A 386 -41.21 32.38 91.65
C LYS A 386 -42.44 32.84 92.37
N ILE A 387 -43.63 32.68 91.77
CA ILE A 387 -44.92 33.05 92.39
C ILE A 387 -45.15 32.18 93.62
N VAL A 388 -44.95 30.86 93.52
CA VAL A 388 -45.09 29.91 94.64
C VAL A 388 -44.13 30.28 95.78
N THR A 389 -42.83 30.46 95.45
CA THR A 389 -41.82 30.82 96.43
C THR A 389 -42.12 32.16 97.14
N ARG A 390 -42.55 33.18 96.38
CA ARG A 390 -42.91 34.51 96.93
C ARG A 390 -44.15 34.38 97.84
N LYS A 391 -45.18 33.68 97.48
CA LYS A 391 -46.41 33.55 98.32
C LYS A 391 -46.14 32.72 99.56
N LEU A 392 -45.28 31.73 99.50
CA LEU A 392 -44.82 30.96 100.64
C LEU A 392 -43.98 31.84 101.61
N SER A 393 -43.04 32.66 101.11
CA SER A 393 -42.18 33.51 101.95
C SER A 393 -42.92 34.70 102.59
N THR A 394 -44.02 35.10 101.97
CA THR A 394 -44.86 36.21 102.57
C THR A 394 -46.01 35.69 103.46
N GLY A 395 -46.09 34.40 103.77
CA GLY A 395 -47.13 33.80 104.64
C GLY A 395 -48.52 33.70 103.97
N GLN A 396 -48.66 33.99 102.68
CA GLN A 396 -49.95 33.98 101.96
C GLN A 396 -50.32 32.58 101.47
N VAL A 397 -50.33 31.58 102.35
CA VAL A 397 -50.54 30.19 102.01
C VAL A 397 -52.00 29.91 101.55
N ASP A 398 -52.98 30.62 102.19
CA ASP A 398 -54.38 30.47 101.78
C ASP A 398 -54.68 31.03 100.43
N ASP A 399 -53.99 32.08 100.04
CA ASP A 399 -54.13 32.65 98.69
C ASP A 399 -53.47 31.77 97.61
N LEU A 400 -52.35 31.16 97.92
CA LEU A 400 -51.72 30.16 97.07
C LEU A 400 -52.61 28.90 96.89
N TYR A 401 -53.24 28.47 98.00
CA TYR A 401 -54.18 27.32 97.97
C TYR A 401 -55.44 27.67 97.15
N ARG A 402 -55.99 28.88 97.23
CA ARG A 402 -57.11 29.28 96.39
C ARG A 402 -56.75 29.41 94.93
N MET A 403 -55.55 29.97 94.63
CA MET A 403 -55.02 30.08 93.28
C MET A 403 -54.82 28.71 92.59
N THR A 404 -54.23 27.73 93.27
CA THR A 404 -54.06 26.40 92.79
C THR A 404 -55.38 25.59 92.71
N LYS A 405 -56.31 25.74 93.69
CA LYS A 405 -57.66 25.08 93.72
C LYS A 405 -58.61 25.66 92.70
N SER A 406 -58.49 26.95 92.30
CA SER A 406 -59.34 27.54 91.27
C SER A 406 -59.11 27.04 89.87
N GLY A 407 -57.96 26.37 89.60
CA GLY A 407 -57.58 25.87 88.31
C GLY A 407 -57.33 27.00 87.27
N LYS A 408 -57.70 28.26 87.57
CA LYS A 408 -57.69 29.32 86.57
C LYS A 408 -56.30 29.58 85.97
N PHE A 409 -55.26 29.48 86.82
CA PHE A 409 -53.87 29.60 86.32
C PHE A 409 -53.44 28.46 85.39
N VAL A 410 -53.87 27.26 85.67
CA VAL A 410 -53.60 26.08 84.78
C VAL A 410 -54.37 26.20 83.47
N GLU A 411 -55.64 26.71 83.61
CA GLU A 411 -56.53 26.87 82.42
C GLU A 411 -56.02 27.93 81.46
N GLU A 412 -55.63 29.14 82.02
CA GLU A 412 -55.02 30.22 81.20
C GLU A 412 -53.69 29.78 80.56
N GLN A 413 -52.87 29.02 81.25
CA GLN A 413 -51.61 28.53 80.72
C GLN A 413 -51.82 27.39 79.67
N SER A 414 -52.81 26.55 79.88
CA SER A 414 -53.15 25.48 78.91
C SER A 414 -53.71 26.06 77.61
N GLN A 415 -54.57 27.13 77.76
CA GLN A 415 -55.14 27.77 76.54
C GLN A 415 -54.05 28.38 75.67
N GLU A 416 -53.08 29.05 76.27
CA GLU A 416 -51.95 29.66 75.54
C GLU A 416 -51.04 28.59 74.92
N PHE A 417 -50.82 27.44 75.62
CA PHE A 417 -50.09 26.28 75.05
C PHE A 417 -50.79 25.71 73.86
N TYR A 418 -52.11 25.46 73.92
CA TYR A 418 -52.87 24.95 72.83
C TYR A 418 -52.88 25.89 71.62
N ASN A 419 -52.99 27.19 71.82
CA ASN A 419 -52.91 28.13 70.69
C ASN A 419 -51.53 28.10 69.98
N VAL A 420 -50.41 28.03 70.75
CA VAL A 420 -49.07 27.93 70.15
C VAL A 420 -48.87 26.55 69.47
N PHE A 421 -49.36 25.49 70.12
CA PHE A 421 -49.32 24.15 69.62
C PHE A 421 -50.11 23.97 68.30
N ASP A 422 -51.36 24.43 68.32
CA ASP A 422 -52.27 24.34 67.14
C ASP A 422 -51.69 25.11 65.94
N ASN A 423 -51.21 26.32 66.19
CA ASN A 423 -50.56 27.10 65.14
C ASN A 423 -49.30 26.41 64.59
N ALA A 424 -48.48 25.84 65.45
CA ALA A 424 -47.28 25.06 64.96
C ALA A 424 -47.68 23.80 64.30
N PHE A 425 -48.71 23.11 64.79
CA PHE A 425 -49.23 21.84 64.19
C PHE A 425 -49.88 22.05 62.82
N LEU A 426 -50.74 23.09 62.70
CA LEU A 426 -51.39 23.38 61.42
C LEU A 426 -50.40 23.94 60.41
N HIS A 427 -49.35 24.61 60.86
CA HIS A 427 -48.25 24.97 59.92
C HIS A 427 -47.47 23.75 59.41
N LEU A 428 -47.40 22.68 60.19
CA LEU A 428 -46.80 21.41 59.84
C LEU A 428 -47.64 20.53 58.97
N TYR A 429 -48.92 20.55 59.20
CA TYR A 429 -49.92 19.75 58.53
C TYR A 429 -51.04 20.67 58.00
N PRO A 430 -50.74 21.49 56.97
CA PRO A 430 -51.73 22.43 56.43
C PRO A 430 -53.02 21.77 55.99
N ASP A 431 -52.89 20.53 55.47
CA ASP A 431 -54.02 19.75 54.98
C ASP A 431 -54.73 18.92 56.09
N PHE A 432 -54.32 19.07 57.37
CA PHE A 432 -54.86 18.25 58.46
C PHE A 432 -56.36 18.40 58.64
N ILE A 433 -56.82 19.65 58.66
CA ILE A 433 -58.24 19.94 58.84
C ILE A 433 -59.07 19.35 57.64
N GLU A 434 -58.58 19.54 56.43
CA GLU A 434 -59.20 18.98 55.23
C GLU A 434 -59.29 17.46 55.32
N ARG A 435 -58.18 16.77 55.64
CA ARG A 435 -58.16 15.32 55.76
C ARG A 435 -59.02 14.79 56.93
N VAL A 436 -59.12 15.50 58.02
CA VAL A 436 -60.00 15.12 59.11
C VAL A 436 -61.46 15.35 58.71
N ASN A 437 -61.78 16.46 58.03
CA ASN A 437 -63.12 16.76 57.55
C ASN A 437 -63.61 15.76 56.45
N GLU A 438 -62.67 15.17 55.68
CA GLU A 438 -63.02 14.07 54.74
C GLU A 438 -63.48 12.80 55.47
N LEU A 439 -63.07 12.60 56.72
CA LEU A 439 -63.40 11.45 57.52
C LEU A 439 -64.62 11.68 58.45
N LEU A 440 -65.04 12.96 58.66
CA LEU A 440 -66.15 13.35 59.51
C LEU A 440 -67.45 13.47 58.70
N ARG A 441 -68.57 13.24 59.38
CA ARG A 441 -69.89 13.48 58.79
C ARG A 441 -70.07 14.97 58.54
N PRO A 442 -70.90 15.41 57.58
CA PRO A 442 -71.06 16.81 57.21
C PRO A 442 -71.53 17.75 58.35
N ASP A 443 -72.19 17.17 59.36
CA ASP A 443 -72.69 17.87 60.55
C ASP A 443 -71.64 17.99 61.71
N CYS A 444 -70.48 17.36 61.54
CA CYS A 444 -69.41 17.31 62.55
C CYS A 444 -68.10 17.90 62.01
N GLN A 445 -68.09 18.55 60.85
CA GLN A 445 -66.86 19.11 60.24
C GLN A 445 -66.32 20.26 61.07
N ILE A 446 -64.98 20.38 61.11
CA ILE A 446 -64.25 21.45 61.86
C ILE A 446 -64.10 22.61 60.88
N GLU A 447 -64.50 23.84 61.36
CA GLU A 447 -64.24 25.09 60.62
C GLU A 447 -62.81 25.54 60.66
#